data_00d7e3545bf445ee46676695151d3288
#
_entry.id   00d7e3545bf445ee46676695151d3288
#
_cell.length_a   1.000
_cell.length_b   1.000
_cell.length_c   1.000
_cell.angle_alpha   90.00
_cell.angle_beta   90.00
_cell.angle_gamma   90.00
#
_symmetry.space_group_name_H-M   'P 1'
#
loop_
_entity.id
_entity.type
_entity.pdbx_description
1 polymer ?
#
loop_
_entity_poly.entity_id
_entity_poly.type
_entity_poly.pdbx_seq_one_letter_code
_entity_poly.pdbx_strand_id
1 'polypeptide(L)'
;KLEGVQQGKDGREWLPFTLRMYFYAGNEQIKMVHSFIYDGDQNKDFIRSLGVRFQVPMREDLYNRHVAFACADEGVWSEPVKPLVGRRILTLDKDQSWQKQQMEGKTHP
;
A
#
# COMPACT_ATOMS: atom_id res chain seq x y z
N LYS A 1 2.50 21.82 -0.56
CA LYS A 1 3.79 21.38 -1.09
C LYS A 1 4.69 21.01 0.07
N LEU A 2 5.34 19.86 0.00
CA LEU A 2 6.36 19.39 0.93
C LEU A 2 7.67 19.21 0.14
N GLU A 3 8.78 19.57 0.73
CA GLU A 3 10.11 19.36 0.15
C GLU A 3 10.99 18.70 1.20
N GLY A 4 11.84 17.80 0.77
CA GLY A 4 12.73 17.07 1.65
C GLY A 4 13.80 16.32 0.88
N VAL A 5 14.59 15.58 1.62
CA VAL A 5 15.64 14.71 1.11
C VAL A 5 15.55 13.35 1.79
N GLN A 6 15.89 12.30 1.09
CA GLN A 6 15.96 10.95 1.68
C GLN A 6 17.24 10.83 2.49
N GLN A 7 17.15 10.27 3.68
CA GLN A 7 18.31 10.02 4.54
C GLN A 7 18.55 8.52 4.70
N GLY A 8 19.73 8.09 4.36
CA GLY A 8 20.20 6.73 4.58
C GLY A 8 20.47 6.45 6.08
N LYS A 9 20.61 5.17 6.43
CA LYS A 9 20.96 4.75 7.80
C LYS A 9 22.34 5.23 8.25
N ASP A 10 23.20 5.51 7.31
CA ASP A 10 24.54 6.07 7.46
C ASP A 10 24.55 7.59 7.65
N GLY A 11 23.38 8.22 7.60
CA GLY A 11 23.20 9.67 7.68
C GLY A 11 23.41 10.41 6.36
N ARG A 12 23.73 9.71 5.27
CA ARG A 12 23.88 10.31 3.95
C ARG A 12 22.52 10.80 3.44
N GLU A 13 22.48 12.04 3.00
CA GLU A 13 21.32 12.65 2.35
C GLU A 13 21.47 12.58 0.84
N TRP A 14 20.41 12.12 0.15
CA TRP A 14 20.34 12.02 -1.30
C TRP A 14 18.88 11.93 -1.77
N LEU A 15 18.62 11.94 -3.06
CA LEU A 15 17.29 11.92 -3.66
C LEU A 15 16.39 13.05 -3.12
N PRO A 16 16.72 14.31 -3.33
CA PRO A 16 15.84 15.39 -2.96
C PRO A 16 14.49 15.24 -3.66
N PHE A 17 13.40 15.45 -2.93
CA PHE A 17 12.07 15.24 -3.44
C PHE A 17 11.13 16.41 -3.17
N THR A 18 10.12 16.50 -3.99
CA THR A 18 8.98 17.40 -3.80
C THR A 18 7.69 16.59 -3.87
N LEU A 19 6.86 16.72 -2.86
CA LEU A 19 5.51 16.16 -2.82
C LEU A 19 4.50 17.29 -2.92
N ARG A 20 3.66 17.27 -3.96
CA ARG A 20 2.55 18.19 -4.13
C ARG A 20 1.23 17.45 -3.93
N MET A 21 0.40 17.98 -3.07
CA MET A 21 -0.96 17.48 -2.84
C MET A 21 -1.95 18.56 -3.25
N TYR A 22 -2.96 18.15 -4.01
CA TYR A 22 -4.03 19.02 -4.49
C TYR A 22 -5.35 18.55 -3.89
N PHE A 23 -5.99 19.46 -3.18
CA PHE A 23 -7.28 19.27 -2.55
C PHE A 23 -8.29 20.16 -3.27
N TYR A 24 -9.41 19.61 -3.64
CA TYR A 24 -10.46 20.35 -4.34
C TYR A 24 -11.68 20.46 -3.47
N ALA A 25 -12.22 21.66 -3.37
CA ALA A 25 -13.44 21.89 -2.59
C ALA A 25 -14.61 21.05 -3.12
N GLY A 26 -15.30 20.35 -2.22
CA GLY A 26 -16.42 19.47 -2.59
C GLY A 26 -16.03 18.14 -3.21
N ASN A 27 -14.74 17.78 -3.22
CA ASN A 27 -14.25 16.51 -3.72
C ASN A 27 -13.44 15.80 -2.64
N GLU A 28 -13.72 14.52 -2.40
CA GLU A 28 -12.98 13.67 -1.46
C GLU A 28 -11.66 13.15 -2.04
N GLN A 29 -11.42 13.32 -3.32
CA GLN A 29 -10.21 12.87 -3.99
C GLN A 29 -9.05 13.83 -3.75
N ILE A 30 -7.88 13.25 -3.57
CA ILE A 30 -6.61 13.99 -3.42
C ILE A 30 -5.71 13.60 -4.57
N LYS A 31 -5.31 14.59 -5.38
CA LYS A 31 -4.26 14.38 -6.37
C LYS A 31 -2.91 14.57 -5.72
N MET A 32 -2.04 13.57 -5.85
CA MET A 32 -0.69 13.58 -5.33
C MET A 32 0.32 13.48 -6.46
N VAL A 33 1.32 14.33 -6.45
CA VAL A 33 2.46 14.30 -7.38
C VAL A 33 3.74 14.24 -6.56
N HIS A 34 4.46 13.14 -6.67
CA HIS A 34 5.77 12.95 -6.06
C HIS A 34 6.85 13.07 -7.15
N SER A 35 7.76 14.00 -6.99
CA SER A 35 8.89 14.23 -7.88
C SER A 35 10.18 14.11 -7.08
N PHE A 36 11.18 13.47 -7.62
CA PHE A 36 12.50 13.40 -7.00
C PHE A 36 13.61 13.59 -8.06
N ILE A 37 14.78 13.96 -7.59
CA ILE A 37 15.97 14.09 -8.42
C ILE A 37 16.94 12.99 -8.01
N TYR A 38 17.41 12.21 -8.99
CA TYR A 38 18.48 11.26 -8.74
C TYR A 38 19.81 11.99 -8.78
N ASP A 39 20.42 12.13 -7.62
CA ASP A 39 21.72 12.79 -7.41
C ASP A 39 22.79 11.83 -6.86
N GLY A 40 22.56 10.51 -7.02
CA GLY A 40 23.51 9.47 -6.63
C GLY A 40 24.57 9.16 -7.69
N ASP A 41 25.52 8.31 -7.31
CA ASP A 41 26.51 7.73 -8.24
C ASP A 41 25.86 6.56 -9.00
N GLN A 42 25.70 6.69 -10.31
CA GLN A 42 25.06 5.70 -11.17
C GLN A 42 25.71 4.30 -11.13
N ASN A 43 26.95 4.19 -10.68
CA ASN A 43 27.69 2.93 -10.61
C ASN A 43 27.61 2.26 -9.22
N LYS A 44 27.17 2.98 -8.20
CA LYS A 44 27.18 2.53 -6.80
C LYS A 44 25.81 2.59 -6.14
N ASP A 45 25.01 3.56 -6.53
CA ASP A 45 23.74 3.83 -5.87
C ASP A 45 22.57 3.30 -6.71
N PHE A 46 21.82 2.34 -6.18
CA PHE A 46 20.68 1.75 -6.87
C PHE A 46 19.41 1.92 -6.03
N ILE A 47 18.35 2.41 -6.64
CA ILE A 47 17.03 2.46 -6.02
C ILE A 47 16.40 1.08 -6.15
N ARG A 48 16.30 0.35 -5.05
CA ARG A 48 15.65 -0.97 -5.03
C ARG A 48 14.13 -0.85 -5.11
N SER A 49 13.56 0.12 -4.44
CA SER A 49 12.13 0.39 -4.47
C SER A 49 11.87 1.84 -4.13
N LEU A 50 10.84 2.41 -4.75
CA LEU A 50 10.34 3.74 -4.45
C LEU A 50 8.83 3.64 -4.31
N GLY A 51 8.28 4.26 -3.26
CA GLY A 51 6.85 4.20 -3.03
C GLY A 51 6.39 5.15 -1.94
N VAL A 52 5.09 5.31 -1.85
CA VAL A 52 4.43 6.05 -0.79
C VAL A 52 3.62 5.07 0.05
N ARG A 53 3.80 5.14 1.35
CA ARG A 53 3.04 4.32 2.30
C ARG A 53 1.91 5.14 2.90
N PHE A 54 0.70 4.62 2.79
CA PHE A 54 -0.48 5.17 3.45
C PHE A 54 -0.88 4.28 4.62
N GLN A 55 -1.25 4.92 5.73
CA GLN A 55 -1.88 4.25 6.86
C GLN A 55 -3.32 4.75 6.93
N VAL A 56 -4.25 3.89 6.53
CA VAL A 56 -5.67 4.22 6.48
C VAL A 56 -6.40 3.40 7.55
N PRO A 57 -7.01 4.04 8.57
CA PRO A 57 -7.81 3.34 9.56
C PRO A 57 -9.13 2.90 8.91
N MET A 58 -9.25 1.62 8.59
CA MET A 58 -10.50 1.04 8.09
C MET A 58 -11.36 0.61 9.26
N ARG A 59 -12.62 1.04 9.28
CA ARG A 59 -13.57 0.81 10.39
C ARG A 59 -14.61 -0.26 10.11
N GLU A 60 -14.80 -0.63 8.82
CA GLU A 60 -15.72 -1.69 8.42
C GLU A 60 -15.30 -3.05 8.97
N ASP A 61 -16.20 -4.02 8.91
CA ASP A 61 -15.91 -5.41 9.21
C ASP A 61 -14.77 -5.92 8.32
N LEU A 62 -13.98 -6.82 8.85
CA LEU A 62 -12.72 -7.24 8.25
C LEU A 62 -12.89 -7.78 6.81
N TYR A 63 -13.98 -8.48 6.55
CA TYR A 63 -14.31 -9.04 5.23
C TYR A 63 -14.76 -7.98 4.21
N ASN A 64 -15.16 -6.80 4.66
CA ASN A 64 -15.56 -5.68 3.80
C ASN A 64 -14.41 -4.71 3.50
N ARG A 65 -13.21 -4.95 4.03
CA ARG A 65 -12.07 -4.06 3.84
C ARG A 65 -11.33 -4.40 2.58
N HIS A 66 -11.42 -3.52 1.60
CA HIS A 66 -10.77 -3.67 0.30
C HIS A 66 -9.97 -2.42 -0.06
N VAL A 67 -8.94 -2.62 -0.84
CA VAL A 67 -8.19 -1.55 -1.49
C VAL A 67 -8.38 -1.70 -3.00
N ALA A 68 -8.85 -0.66 -3.65
CA ALA A 68 -9.05 -0.65 -5.08
C ALA A 68 -7.95 0.17 -5.78
N PHE A 69 -7.43 -0.36 -6.88
CA PHE A 69 -6.43 0.27 -7.72
C PHE A 69 -7.00 0.49 -9.11
N ALA A 70 -6.90 1.71 -9.63
CA ALA A 70 -7.20 1.97 -11.02
C ALA A 70 -6.05 1.49 -11.91
N CYS A 71 -6.36 0.73 -12.93
CA CYS A 71 -5.40 0.28 -13.93
C CYS A 71 -5.32 1.26 -15.11
N ALA A 72 -4.24 1.18 -15.88
CA ALA A 72 -4.04 2.03 -17.06
C ALA A 72 -5.09 1.79 -18.17
N ASP A 73 -5.62 0.58 -18.24
CA ASP A 73 -6.55 0.12 -19.29
C ASP A 73 -8.02 0.12 -18.82
N GLU A 74 -8.44 1.17 -18.14
CA GLU A 74 -9.83 1.38 -17.65
C GLU A 74 -10.37 0.32 -16.68
N GLY A 75 -9.53 -0.57 -16.20
CA GLY A 75 -9.92 -1.56 -15.20
C GLY A 75 -9.74 -1.05 -13.77
N VAL A 76 -10.44 -1.68 -12.83
CA VAL A 76 -10.22 -1.53 -11.40
C VAL A 76 -9.86 -2.88 -10.82
N TRP A 77 -8.73 -2.96 -10.17
CA TRP A 77 -8.35 -4.13 -9.39
C TRP A 77 -8.62 -3.87 -7.91
N SER A 78 -9.35 -4.77 -7.27
CA SER A 78 -9.67 -4.68 -5.85
C SER A 78 -9.08 -5.87 -5.11
N GLU A 79 -8.34 -5.60 -4.06
CA GLU A 79 -7.73 -6.59 -3.19
C GLU A 79 -8.33 -6.51 -1.78
N PRO A 80 -8.70 -7.63 -1.16
CA PRO A 80 -9.07 -7.64 0.24
C PRO A 80 -7.84 -7.33 1.10
N VAL A 81 -8.03 -6.56 2.14
CA VAL A 81 -6.95 -6.19 3.09
C VAL A 81 -6.41 -7.42 3.80
N LYS A 82 -7.26 -8.42 4.02
CA LYS A 82 -6.87 -9.73 4.53
C LYS A 82 -6.93 -10.75 3.41
N PRO A 83 -5.86 -11.50 3.15
CA PRO A 83 -5.87 -12.50 2.10
C PRO A 83 -6.96 -13.55 2.37
N LEU A 84 -7.68 -13.90 1.32
CA LEU A 84 -8.62 -15.01 1.35
C LEU A 84 -7.85 -16.31 1.60
N VAL A 85 -8.26 -17.05 2.60
CA VAL A 85 -7.74 -18.40 2.81
C VAL A 85 -8.46 -19.31 1.85
N GLY A 86 -7.76 -19.78 0.83
CA GLY A 86 -8.31 -20.73 -0.14
C GLY A 86 -8.74 -22.05 0.51
N ARG A 87 -9.62 -22.80 -0.16
CA ARG A 87 -10.11 -24.13 0.31
C ARG A 87 -9.02 -25.21 0.44
N ARG A 88 -7.82 -24.97 -0.06
CA ARG A 88 -6.70 -25.90 0.14
C ARG A 88 -6.22 -25.75 1.57
N ILE A 89 -6.49 -26.77 2.35
CA ILE A 89 -5.91 -26.99 3.68
C ILE A 89 -4.43 -27.34 3.47
N LEU A 90 -3.60 -26.31 3.30
CA LEU A 90 -2.17 -26.46 3.43
C LEU A 90 -1.85 -26.27 4.91
N THR A 91 -1.76 -27.39 5.64
CA THR A 91 -1.15 -27.49 7.00
C THR A 91 -1.62 -26.44 8.02
N LEU A 92 -2.92 -26.23 8.12
CA LEU A 92 -3.45 -25.51 9.27
C LEU A 92 -3.67 -26.54 10.40
N ASP A 93 -3.19 -26.23 11.58
CA ASP A 93 -3.56 -26.96 12.80
C ASP A 93 -5.09 -27.10 12.86
N LYS A 94 -5.57 -28.22 13.39
CA LYS A 94 -7.01 -28.55 13.44
C LYS A 94 -7.87 -27.43 14.05
N ASP A 95 -7.29 -26.61 14.92
CA ASP A 95 -7.96 -25.46 15.55
C ASP A 95 -8.00 -24.19 14.69
N GLN A 96 -7.30 -24.17 13.58
CA GLN A 96 -7.26 -23.02 12.64
C GLN A 96 -7.92 -23.36 11.30
N SER A 97 -8.93 -24.21 11.29
CA SER A 97 -9.67 -24.54 10.07
C SER A 97 -10.27 -23.27 9.45
N TRP A 98 -10.27 -23.19 8.12
CA TRP A 98 -10.86 -22.08 7.40
C TRP A 98 -12.33 -21.87 7.77
N GLN A 99 -13.07 -22.95 8.05
CA GLN A 99 -14.45 -22.94 8.50
C GLN A 99 -14.63 -22.20 9.83
N LYS A 100 -13.74 -22.45 10.79
CA LYS A 100 -13.76 -21.75 12.08
C LYS A 100 -13.44 -20.27 11.90
N GLN A 101 -12.44 -19.95 11.10
CA GLN A 101 -12.08 -18.56 10.81
C GLN A 101 -13.21 -17.82 10.08
N GLN A 102 -13.93 -18.52 9.21
CA GLN A 102 -15.08 -17.99 8.48
C GLN A 102 -16.25 -17.70 9.43
N MET A 103 -16.58 -18.65 10.32
CA MET A 103 -17.62 -18.47 11.34
C MET A 103 -17.28 -17.33 12.33
N GLU A 104 -16.01 -17.13 12.61
CA GLU A 104 -15.52 -16.04 13.47
C GLU A 104 -15.39 -14.70 12.73
N GLY A 105 -15.80 -14.61 11.45
CA GLY A 105 -15.68 -13.41 10.65
C GLY A 105 -14.26 -12.97 10.35
N LYS A 106 -13.28 -13.87 10.49
CA LYS A 106 -11.86 -13.58 10.25
C LYS A 106 -11.44 -13.75 8.79
N THR A 107 -12.22 -14.50 8.02
CA THR A 107 -11.99 -14.73 6.58
C THR A 107 -13.31 -14.64 5.82
N HIS A 108 -13.24 -14.25 4.56
CA HIS A 108 -14.39 -14.27 3.66
C HIS A 108 -14.70 -15.72 3.21
N PRO A 109 -15.98 -16.07 2.97
CA PRO A 109 -16.39 -17.36 2.41
C PRO A 109 -15.82 -17.63 1.01
#